data_0acebba11cdff5ca28c7d8e6478a6a0a
#
_entry.id   0acebba11cdff5ca28c7d8e6478a6a0a
#
_cell.length_a   1.000
_cell.length_b   1.000
_cell.length_c   1.000
_cell.angle_alpha   90.00
_cell.angle_beta   90.00
_cell.angle_gamma   90.00
#
_symmetry.space_group_name_H-M   'P 1'
#
loop_
_entity.id
_entity.type
_entity.pdbx_description
1 polymer ?
#
loop_
_entity_poly.entity_id
_entity_poly.type
_entity_poly.pdbx_seq_one_letter_code
_entity_poly.pdbx_strand_id
1 'polypeptide(L)'
;MTATPPRPTARGHVALPKAAALVEALPWLKRFSGRTIVVKYGGNAMSSPELQQAFAEDVVFLRYAGVRVVVVHGGGPQITAHLDRLGIESEFRGGLRVTTADTVEVVRMVLVGQVNSDVVSLVNAHGPFAVGLSGEDAQLFTAERRDAVVDGLPVDVGLVGEVVDVQPTIVSALLDEGKVPVVATVARGLDGQLYNVNADTAAAALAVAVGAEKLVVLTDVEGLYADWPASAEVVSEIDADALAALLPSLSSGMAPKMEACLAAVRGGVPRAHVLDGRVAHSLLLELFTDAGVGTMVVPS
;
A
#
# COMPACT_ATOMS: atom_id res chain seq x y z
N MET A 1 10.99 41.72 45.74
CA MET A 1 10.05 41.83 44.61
C MET A 1 10.45 40.83 43.54
N THR A 2 9.82 39.68 43.51
CA THR A 2 10.06 38.64 42.50
C THR A 2 9.23 38.99 41.27
N ALA A 3 9.88 39.37 40.18
CA ALA A 3 9.20 39.64 38.91
C ALA A 3 8.55 38.35 38.36
N THR A 4 7.24 38.40 38.14
CA THR A 4 6.49 37.31 37.48
C THR A 4 7.01 37.19 36.03
N PRO A 5 7.34 35.99 35.56
CA PRO A 5 7.79 35.82 34.17
C PRO A 5 6.68 36.23 33.18
N PRO A 6 7.03 36.80 32.04
CA PRO A 6 6.04 37.24 31.05
C PRO A 6 5.24 36.05 30.51
N ARG A 7 3.91 36.23 30.36
CA ARG A 7 3.04 35.22 29.74
C ARG A 7 3.49 34.97 28.30
N PRO A 8 3.43 33.68 27.83
CA PRO A 8 3.75 33.37 26.45
C PRO A 8 2.86 34.15 25.48
N THR A 9 3.46 34.66 24.42
CA THR A 9 2.72 35.37 23.36
C THR A 9 1.82 34.42 22.59
N ALA A 10 0.80 34.91 21.88
CA ALA A 10 -0.09 34.09 21.04
C ALA A 10 0.68 33.19 20.05
N ARG A 11 1.85 33.67 19.56
CA ARG A 11 2.77 32.84 18.75
C ARG A 11 3.35 31.64 19.51
N GLY A 12 3.64 31.79 20.81
CA GLY A 12 4.11 30.70 21.66
C GLY A 12 3.05 29.62 21.88
N HIS A 13 1.77 29.98 22.00
CA HIS A 13 0.67 29.03 22.18
C HIS A 13 0.45 28.12 20.96
N VAL A 14 0.72 28.59 19.75
CA VAL A 14 0.62 27.78 18.50
C VAL A 14 1.89 26.98 18.24
N ALA A 15 3.05 27.43 18.68
CA ALA A 15 4.33 26.78 18.42
C ALA A 15 4.59 25.58 19.37
N LEU A 16 4.12 25.64 20.61
CA LEU A 16 4.34 24.57 21.60
C LEU A 16 3.74 23.21 21.20
N PRO A 17 2.49 23.11 20.72
CA PRO A 17 1.94 21.83 20.26
C PRO A 17 2.70 21.24 19.08
N LYS A 18 3.18 22.08 18.17
CA LYS A 18 3.96 21.63 17.01
C LYS A 18 5.33 21.08 17.43
N ALA A 19 5.99 21.72 18.39
CA ALA A 19 7.24 21.23 18.95
C ALA A 19 7.05 19.93 19.73
N ALA A 20 5.95 19.80 20.47
CA ALA A 20 5.59 18.59 21.19
C ALA A 20 5.40 17.39 20.22
N ALA A 21 4.67 17.59 19.14
CA ALA A 21 4.47 16.54 18.12
C ALA A 21 5.80 16.08 17.48
N LEU A 22 6.74 17.00 17.24
CA LEU A 22 8.07 16.62 16.73
C LEU A 22 8.89 15.83 17.75
N VAL A 23 8.76 16.15 19.04
CA VAL A 23 9.43 15.40 20.13
C VAL A 23 8.77 14.04 20.32
N GLU A 24 7.46 13.93 20.24
CA GLU A 24 6.68 12.68 20.29
C GLU A 24 7.11 11.73 19.15
N ALA A 25 7.33 12.25 17.95
CA ALA A 25 7.78 11.46 16.81
C ALA A 25 9.23 10.92 16.94
N LEU A 26 10.06 11.45 17.84
CA LEU A 26 11.50 11.13 17.91
C LEU A 26 11.81 9.64 18.15
N PRO A 27 11.12 8.89 19.05
CA PRO A 27 11.34 7.45 19.22
C PRO A 27 11.04 6.65 17.95
N TRP A 28 9.99 7.06 17.24
CA TRP A 28 9.56 6.42 15.98
C TRP A 28 10.53 6.72 14.84
N LEU A 29 11.01 7.95 14.71
CA LEU A 29 12.06 8.33 13.77
C LEU A 29 13.31 7.47 13.97
N LYS A 30 13.73 7.28 15.24
CA LYS A 30 14.87 6.42 15.59
C LYS A 30 14.60 4.95 15.21
N ARG A 31 13.37 4.47 15.42
CA ARG A 31 12.98 3.09 15.15
C ARG A 31 12.97 2.78 13.66
N PHE A 32 12.40 3.67 12.83
CA PHE A 32 12.19 3.42 11.41
C PHE A 32 13.32 3.91 10.51
N SER A 33 14.24 4.73 11.01
CA SER A 33 15.42 5.18 10.23
C SER A 33 16.24 3.99 9.76
N GLY A 34 16.52 3.92 8.45
CA GLY A 34 17.20 2.81 7.78
C GLY A 34 16.34 1.56 7.56
N ARG A 35 15.10 1.53 8.04
CA ARG A 35 14.19 0.40 7.84
C ARG A 35 13.41 0.53 6.55
N THR A 36 13.11 -0.60 5.90
CA THR A 36 12.28 -0.63 4.71
C THR A 36 10.81 -0.72 5.10
N ILE A 37 9.98 0.15 4.52
CA ILE A 37 8.51 0.10 4.63
C ILE A 37 7.93 0.00 3.23
N VAL A 38 7.09 -1.01 3.01
CA VAL A 38 6.35 -1.15 1.76
C VAL A 38 4.95 -0.59 1.96
N VAL A 39 4.54 0.32 1.07
CA VAL A 39 3.22 0.96 1.10
C VAL A 39 2.46 0.55 -0.14
N LYS A 40 1.35 -0.16 0.04
CA LYS A 40 0.39 -0.38 -1.05
C LYS A 40 -0.51 0.84 -1.17
N TYR A 41 -0.49 1.46 -2.34
CA TYR A 41 -1.26 2.64 -2.69
C TYR A 41 -2.31 2.34 -3.76
N GLY A 42 -3.57 2.70 -3.51
CA GLY A 42 -4.64 2.40 -4.46
C GLY A 42 -6.03 2.74 -3.93
N GLY A 43 -7.05 2.45 -4.74
CA GLY A 43 -8.44 2.72 -4.38
C GLY A 43 -8.73 4.22 -4.21
N ASN A 44 -9.56 4.54 -3.23
CA ASN A 44 -10.00 5.92 -2.98
C ASN A 44 -8.90 6.85 -2.45
N ALA A 45 -7.76 6.33 -1.99
CA ALA A 45 -6.56 7.13 -1.69
C ALA A 45 -6.02 7.86 -2.93
N MET A 46 -6.35 7.36 -4.13
CA MET A 46 -5.98 7.96 -5.42
C MET A 46 -7.09 8.82 -6.05
N SER A 47 -8.21 9.06 -5.35
CA SER A 47 -9.43 9.61 -5.94
C SER A 47 -9.43 11.13 -6.05
N SER A 48 -8.72 11.86 -5.18
CA SER A 48 -8.68 13.31 -5.21
C SER A 48 -7.25 13.84 -5.29
N PRO A 49 -7.05 15.02 -5.95
CA PRO A 49 -5.74 15.67 -6.00
C PRO A 49 -5.17 15.97 -4.61
N GLU A 50 -6.02 16.31 -3.64
CA GLU A 50 -5.61 16.62 -2.26
C GLU A 50 -5.03 15.40 -1.55
N LEU A 51 -5.68 14.23 -1.70
CA LEU A 51 -5.19 12.97 -1.12
C LEU A 51 -3.92 12.49 -1.82
N GLN A 52 -3.83 12.67 -3.15
CA GLN A 52 -2.62 12.34 -3.90
C GLN A 52 -1.43 13.21 -3.45
N GLN A 53 -1.67 14.51 -3.25
CA GLN A 53 -0.66 15.44 -2.74
C GLN A 53 -0.22 15.05 -1.32
N ALA A 54 -1.16 14.80 -0.41
CA ALA A 54 -0.87 14.39 0.97
C ALA A 54 -0.06 13.08 1.00
N PHE A 55 -0.41 12.10 0.15
CA PHE A 55 0.35 10.85 0.03
C PHE A 55 1.80 11.11 -0.43
N ALA A 56 2.00 11.95 -1.45
CA ALA A 56 3.34 12.29 -1.93
C ALA A 56 4.17 12.99 -0.84
N GLU A 57 3.56 13.91 -0.09
CA GLU A 57 4.19 14.58 1.05
C GLU A 57 4.58 13.59 2.15
N ASP A 58 3.72 12.62 2.47
CA ASP A 58 4.02 11.55 3.44
C ASP A 58 5.22 10.71 2.99
N VAL A 59 5.24 10.25 1.74
CA VAL A 59 6.36 9.47 1.17
C VAL A 59 7.67 10.26 1.24
N VAL A 60 7.63 11.54 0.87
CA VAL A 60 8.79 12.43 0.92
C VAL A 60 9.26 12.67 2.34
N PHE A 61 8.33 12.87 3.28
CA PHE A 61 8.65 13.00 4.71
C PHE A 61 9.34 11.74 5.23
N LEU A 62 8.78 10.55 4.96
CA LEU A 62 9.36 9.27 5.36
C LEU A 62 10.80 9.12 4.83
N ARG A 63 11.00 9.45 3.56
CA ARG A 63 12.34 9.43 2.95
C ARG A 63 13.31 10.38 3.67
N TYR A 64 12.91 11.62 3.97
CA TYR A 64 13.77 12.56 4.72
C TYR A 64 14.00 12.12 6.15
N ALA A 65 13.05 11.40 6.75
CA ALA A 65 13.21 10.76 8.07
C ALA A 65 14.18 9.56 8.05
N GLY A 66 14.74 9.21 6.88
CA GLY A 66 15.66 8.09 6.71
C GLY A 66 14.99 6.74 6.51
N VAL A 67 13.67 6.70 6.32
CA VAL A 67 12.94 5.46 6.00
C VAL A 67 13.16 5.09 4.53
N ARG A 68 13.37 3.81 4.26
CA ARG A 68 13.49 3.22 2.92
C ARG A 68 12.08 2.86 2.42
N VAL A 69 11.46 3.75 1.66
CA VAL A 69 10.07 3.59 1.23
C VAL A 69 9.99 2.93 -0.13
N VAL A 70 9.14 1.91 -0.25
CA VAL A 70 8.71 1.31 -1.53
C VAL A 70 7.21 1.52 -1.67
N VAL A 71 6.77 2.02 -2.82
CA VAL A 71 5.36 2.17 -3.16
C VAL A 71 4.97 1.09 -4.15
N VAL A 72 3.92 0.31 -3.84
CA VAL A 72 3.30 -0.64 -4.78
C VAL A 72 1.89 -0.13 -5.06
N HIS A 73 1.53 0.05 -6.32
CA HIS A 73 0.24 0.64 -6.65
C HIS A 73 -0.60 -0.25 -7.57
N GLY A 74 -1.92 -0.16 -7.39
CA GLY A 74 -2.91 -0.59 -8.36
C GLY A 74 -3.40 0.58 -9.21
N GLY A 75 -4.61 0.45 -9.77
CA GLY A 75 -5.23 1.50 -10.61
C GLY A 75 -6.58 1.03 -11.16
N GLY A 76 -7.34 0.29 -10.35
CA GLY A 76 -8.64 -0.27 -10.76
C GLY A 76 -9.60 0.76 -11.39
N PRO A 77 -9.85 1.91 -10.77
CA PRO A 77 -10.69 2.96 -11.34
C PRO A 77 -10.16 3.50 -12.67
N GLN A 78 -8.85 3.74 -12.78
CA GLN A 78 -8.21 4.24 -14.00
C GLN A 78 -8.30 3.21 -15.13
N ILE A 79 -8.08 1.92 -14.84
CA ILE A 79 -8.26 0.83 -15.80
C ILE A 79 -9.70 0.80 -16.30
N THR A 80 -10.70 0.82 -15.39
CA THR A 80 -12.13 0.84 -15.77
C THR A 80 -12.44 2.00 -16.70
N ALA A 81 -12.02 3.22 -16.34
CA ALA A 81 -12.26 4.39 -17.16
C ALA A 81 -11.65 4.30 -18.57
N HIS A 82 -10.48 3.66 -18.71
CA HIS A 82 -9.86 3.43 -20.02
C HIS A 82 -10.56 2.33 -20.82
N LEU A 83 -10.96 1.22 -20.19
CA LEU A 83 -11.73 0.17 -20.85
C LEU A 83 -13.07 0.70 -21.38
N ASP A 84 -13.78 1.49 -20.55
CA ASP A 84 -15.04 2.16 -20.97
C ASP A 84 -14.85 3.07 -22.18
N ARG A 85 -13.77 3.86 -22.21
CA ARG A 85 -13.44 4.73 -23.37
C ARG A 85 -13.12 3.94 -24.63
N LEU A 86 -12.62 2.72 -24.51
CA LEU A 86 -12.32 1.82 -25.62
C LEU A 86 -13.49 0.92 -26.00
N GLY A 87 -14.62 0.98 -25.26
CA GLY A 87 -15.78 0.14 -25.47
C GLY A 87 -15.54 -1.32 -25.09
N ILE A 88 -14.58 -1.59 -24.20
CA ILE A 88 -14.26 -2.92 -23.70
C ILE A 88 -14.99 -3.11 -22.37
N GLU A 89 -15.83 -4.14 -22.29
CA GLU A 89 -16.57 -4.44 -21.07
C GLU A 89 -15.63 -4.84 -19.94
N SER A 90 -15.92 -4.35 -18.74
CA SER A 90 -15.17 -4.65 -17.50
C SER A 90 -16.04 -5.47 -16.56
N GLU A 91 -15.70 -6.75 -16.41
CA GLU A 91 -16.36 -7.68 -15.49
C GLU A 91 -15.48 -8.02 -14.31
N PHE A 92 -16.10 -8.30 -13.14
CA PHE A 92 -15.42 -8.78 -11.94
C PHE A 92 -16.04 -10.08 -11.47
N ARG A 93 -15.21 -11.05 -11.08
CA ARG A 93 -15.61 -12.32 -10.46
C ARG A 93 -14.75 -12.59 -9.23
N GLY A 94 -15.38 -12.89 -8.11
CA GLY A 94 -14.65 -13.12 -6.84
C GLY A 94 -13.71 -11.97 -6.47
N GLY A 95 -14.06 -10.71 -6.82
CA GLY A 95 -13.23 -9.53 -6.56
C GLY A 95 -12.06 -9.33 -7.54
N LEU A 96 -11.83 -10.25 -8.48
CA LEU A 96 -10.81 -10.14 -9.52
C LEU A 96 -11.43 -9.68 -10.85
N ARG A 97 -10.72 -8.81 -11.58
CA ARG A 97 -11.14 -8.35 -12.91
C ARG A 97 -10.94 -9.48 -13.93
N VAL A 98 -11.98 -9.85 -14.64
CA VAL A 98 -11.83 -10.73 -15.81
C VAL A 98 -10.93 -10.04 -16.82
N THR A 99 -9.80 -10.66 -17.14
CA THR A 99 -8.71 -10.04 -17.89
C THR A 99 -8.43 -10.85 -19.15
N THR A 100 -8.99 -10.41 -20.28
CA THR A 100 -8.70 -10.98 -21.61
C THR A 100 -7.34 -10.50 -22.11
N ALA A 101 -6.90 -11.01 -23.28
CA ALA A 101 -5.68 -10.53 -23.91
C ALA A 101 -5.71 -9.03 -24.23
N ASP A 102 -6.85 -8.51 -24.72
CA ASP A 102 -7.00 -7.09 -24.98
C ASP A 102 -7.05 -6.28 -23.68
N THR A 103 -7.72 -6.83 -22.65
CA THR A 103 -7.80 -6.18 -21.34
C THR A 103 -6.44 -6.07 -20.66
N VAL A 104 -5.57 -7.10 -20.73
CA VAL A 104 -4.25 -7.06 -20.07
C VAL A 104 -3.33 -6.01 -20.68
N GLU A 105 -3.41 -5.79 -22.00
CA GLU A 105 -2.65 -4.73 -22.65
C GLU A 105 -3.10 -3.34 -22.19
N VAL A 106 -4.40 -3.11 -22.03
CA VAL A 106 -4.93 -1.87 -21.45
C VAL A 106 -4.48 -1.72 -20.01
N VAL A 107 -4.55 -2.78 -19.20
CA VAL A 107 -4.07 -2.79 -17.81
C VAL A 107 -2.60 -2.37 -17.76
N ARG A 108 -1.74 -2.95 -18.60
CA ARG A 108 -0.32 -2.61 -18.68
C ARG A 108 -0.12 -1.14 -19.07
N MET A 109 -0.77 -0.66 -20.13
CA MET A 109 -0.68 0.74 -20.57
C MET A 109 -1.08 1.71 -19.46
N VAL A 110 -2.19 1.43 -18.77
CA VAL A 110 -2.71 2.31 -17.72
C VAL A 110 -1.84 2.26 -16.48
N LEU A 111 -1.48 1.08 -15.99
CA LEU A 111 -0.71 0.96 -14.76
C LEU A 111 0.71 1.50 -14.93
N VAL A 112 1.41 1.10 -16.00
CA VAL A 112 2.82 1.49 -16.21
C VAL A 112 2.93 2.89 -16.82
N GLY A 113 2.14 3.20 -17.84
CA GLY A 113 2.25 4.43 -18.60
C GLY A 113 1.59 5.64 -17.93
N GLN A 114 0.46 5.45 -17.24
CA GLN A 114 -0.28 6.55 -16.61
C GLN A 114 -0.09 6.56 -15.10
N VAL A 115 -0.64 5.58 -14.39
CA VAL A 115 -0.71 5.63 -12.91
C VAL A 115 0.67 5.69 -12.28
N ASN A 116 1.60 4.86 -12.74
CA ASN A 116 2.99 4.87 -12.26
C ASN A 116 3.65 6.23 -12.49
N SER A 117 3.51 6.77 -13.70
CA SER A 117 4.08 8.08 -14.07
C SER A 117 3.48 9.22 -13.25
N ASP A 118 2.18 9.18 -12.96
CA ASP A 118 1.51 10.18 -12.14
C ASP A 118 2.04 10.15 -10.69
N VAL A 119 2.15 8.97 -10.07
CA VAL A 119 2.69 8.81 -8.72
C VAL A 119 4.16 9.26 -8.65
N VAL A 120 4.98 8.85 -9.63
CA VAL A 120 6.39 9.28 -9.74
C VAL A 120 6.49 10.80 -9.86
N SER A 121 5.64 11.43 -10.67
CA SER A 121 5.62 12.88 -10.88
C SER A 121 5.25 13.61 -9.60
N LEU A 122 4.24 13.15 -8.86
CA LEU A 122 3.83 13.74 -7.59
C LEU A 122 4.97 13.73 -6.55
N VAL A 123 5.64 12.60 -6.38
CA VAL A 123 6.78 12.50 -5.46
C VAL A 123 7.96 13.35 -5.96
N ASN A 124 8.22 13.34 -7.28
CA ASN A 124 9.34 14.08 -7.88
C ASN A 124 9.10 15.59 -7.96
N ALA A 125 7.90 16.09 -7.73
CA ALA A 125 7.65 17.51 -7.53
C ALA A 125 8.41 18.08 -6.31
N HIS A 126 8.80 17.22 -5.36
CA HIS A 126 9.57 17.56 -4.16
C HIS A 126 11.08 17.30 -4.30
N GLY A 127 11.53 16.74 -5.41
CA GLY A 127 12.94 16.42 -5.70
C GLY A 127 13.07 15.10 -6.47
N PRO A 128 14.23 14.77 -7.04
CA PRO A 128 14.42 13.59 -7.91
C PRO A 128 14.50 12.30 -7.09
N PHE A 129 13.41 11.92 -6.44
CA PHE A 129 13.37 10.84 -5.45
C PHE A 129 12.79 9.53 -5.99
N ALA A 130 11.67 9.60 -6.71
CA ALA A 130 10.96 8.41 -7.16
C ALA A 130 11.47 7.88 -8.50
N VAL A 131 11.47 6.55 -8.62
CA VAL A 131 11.76 5.81 -9.86
C VAL A 131 10.63 4.81 -10.09
N GLY A 132 10.00 4.90 -11.28
CA GLY A 132 8.93 3.99 -11.69
C GLY A 132 9.48 2.65 -12.17
N LEU A 133 8.84 1.59 -11.75
CA LEU A 133 9.08 0.20 -12.16
C LEU A 133 7.73 -0.50 -12.39
N SER A 134 7.78 -1.60 -13.12
CA SER A 134 6.73 -2.61 -13.16
C SER A 134 7.25 -3.95 -12.65
N GLY A 135 6.38 -4.90 -12.38
CA GLY A 135 6.81 -6.25 -12.03
C GLY A 135 7.56 -6.97 -13.14
N GLU A 136 7.47 -6.49 -14.40
CA GLU A 136 8.24 -7.03 -15.54
C GLU A 136 9.72 -6.59 -15.50
N ASP A 137 10.02 -5.42 -14.91
CA ASP A 137 11.35 -4.82 -14.93
C ASP A 137 12.32 -5.65 -14.09
N ALA A 138 13.44 -6.06 -14.71
CA ALA A 138 14.44 -6.94 -14.12
C ALA A 138 13.84 -8.24 -13.55
N GLN A 139 12.70 -8.71 -14.09
CA GLN A 139 11.94 -9.87 -13.59
C GLN A 139 11.59 -9.73 -12.08
N LEU A 140 11.23 -8.52 -11.67
CA LEU A 140 10.93 -8.23 -10.27
C LEU A 140 9.85 -9.17 -9.72
N PHE A 141 8.79 -9.44 -10.51
CA PHE A 141 7.75 -10.42 -10.19
C PHE A 141 7.67 -11.50 -11.26
N THR A 142 7.66 -12.76 -10.84
CA THR A 142 7.19 -13.88 -11.65
C THR A 142 5.79 -14.26 -11.20
N ALA A 143 4.86 -14.38 -12.15
CA ALA A 143 3.47 -14.70 -11.86
C ALA A 143 3.09 -16.09 -12.43
N GLU A 144 2.11 -16.72 -11.78
CA GLU A 144 1.38 -17.85 -12.32
C GLU A 144 -0.09 -17.51 -12.44
N ARG A 145 -0.79 -18.14 -13.39
CA ARG A 145 -2.22 -17.94 -13.59
C ARG A 145 -2.99 -18.27 -12.33
N ARG A 146 -3.93 -17.41 -11.97
CA ARG A 146 -4.82 -17.58 -10.82
C ARG A 146 -6.28 -17.51 -11.25
N ASP A 147 -7.09 -18.47 -10.80
CA ASP A 147 -8.54 -18.40 -10.88
C ASP A 147 -9.14 -17.62 -9.71
N ALA A 148 -10.31 -17.02 -9.91
CA ALA A 148 -11.11 -16.48 -8.83
C ALA A 148 -11.82 -17.63 -8.09
N VAL A 149 -12.18 -17.40 -6.82
CA VAL A 149 -13.04 -18.31 -6.06
C VAL A 149 -14.40 -17.63 -5.89
N VAL A 150 -15.46 -18.28 -6.39
CA VAL A 150 -16.85 -17.83 -6.25
C VAL A 150 -17.65 -19.00 -5.68
N ASP A 151 -18.31 -18.79 -4.54
CA ASP A 151 -19.08 -19.84 -3.84
C ASP A 151 -18.27 -21.13 -3.57
N GLY A 152 -16.96 -20.97 -3.29
CA GLY A 152 -16.04 -22.07 -3.04
C GLY A 152 -15.54 -22.80 -4.29
N LEU A 153 -15.92 -22.38 -5.49
CA LEU A 153 -15.52 -23.00 -6.75
C LEU A 153 -14.53 -22.10 -7.52
N PRO A 154 -13.51 -22.70 -8.18
CA PRO A 154 -12.62 -21.95 -9.04
C PRO A 154 -13.36 -21.46 -10.30
N VAL A 155 -13.17 -20.17 -10.65
CA VAL A 155 -13.76 -19.54 -11.82
C VAL A 155 -12.66 -18.88 -12.63
N ASP A 156 -12.58 -19.21 -13.90
CA ASP A 156 -11.63 -18.61 -14.84
C ASP A 156 -11.87 -17.10 -14.97
N VAL A 157 -10.80 -16.35 -14.78
CA VAL A 157 -10.77 -14.88 -14.91
C VAL A 157 -9.73 -14.42 -15.94
N GLY A 158 -9.21 -15.34 -16.75
CA GLY A 158 -8.29 -15.07 -17.84
C GLY A 158 -6.85 -14.79 -17.36
N LEU A 159 -6.26 -13.70 -17.84
CA LEU A 159 -4.86 -13.33 -17.58
C LEU A 159 -4.71 -12.58 -16.23
N VAL A 160 -5.20 -13.19 -15.17
CA VAL A 160 -4.96 -12.78 -13.79
C VAL A 160 -3.89 -13.67 -13.19
N GLY A 161 -2.91 -13.07 -12.54
CA GLY A 161 -1.77 -13.77 -11.96
C GLY A 161 -1.65 -13.58 -10.45
N GLU A 162 -1.00 -14.57 -9.83
CA GLU A 162 -0.46 -14.50 -8.48
C GLU A 162 1.06 -14.48 -8.52
N VAL A 163 1.69 -13.65 -7.69
CA VAL A 163 3.16 -13.60 -7.60
C VAL A 163 3.65 -14.85 -6.90
N VAL A 164 4.50 -15.63 -7.60
CA VAL A 164 5.09 -16.87 -7.07
C VAL A 164 6.58 -16.72 -6.76
N ASP A 165 7.25 -15.74 -7.35
CA ASP A 165 8.64 -15.40 -7.06
C ASP A 165 8.88 -13.90 -7.18
N VAL A 166 9.82 -13.38 -6.37
CA VAL A 166 10.21 -11.97 -6.35
C VAL A 166 11.73 -11.86 -6.39
N GLN A 167 12.25 -11.11 -7.37
CA GLN A 167 13.67 -10.78 -7.51
C GLN A 167 13.91 -9.33 -7.06
N PRO A 168 14.15 -9.06 -5.76
CA PRO A 168 14.13 -7.69 -5.20
C PRO A 168 15.39 -6.88 -5.51
N THR A 169 16.34 -7.39 -6.26
CA THR A 169 17.66 -6.78 -6.48
C THR A 169 17.58 -5.35 -6.99
N ILE A 170 16.71 -5.08 -7.99
CA ILE A 170 16.56 -3.73 -8.54
C ILE A 170 15.95 -2.75 -7.52
N VAL A 171 14.97 -3.21 -6.74
CA VAL A 171 14.34 -2.42 -5.68
C VAL A 171 15.36 -2.10 -4.60
N SER A 172 16.15 -3.10 -4.15
CA SER A 172 17.19 -2.92 -3.16
C SER A 172 18.26 -1.92 -3.60
N ALA A 173 18.71 -2.01 -4.85
CA ALA A 173 19.69 -1.08 -5.42
C ALA A 173 19.18 0.37 -5.43
N LEU A 174 17.91 0.59 -5.81
CA LEU A 174 17.30 1.91 -5.78
C LEU A 174 17.16 2.46 -4.35
N LEU A 175 16.79 1.60 -3.40
CA LEU A 175 16.73 1.97 -1.98
C LEU A 175 18.11 2.36 -1.43
N ASP A 176 19.18 1.65 -1.83
CA ASP A 176 20.56 1.95 -1.42
C ASP A 176 21.04 3.30 -1.97
N GLU A 177 20.56 3.69 -3.16
CA GLU A 177 20.77 5.02 -3.75
C GLU A 177 19.83 6.11 -3.16
N GLY A 178 19.05 5.79 -2.12
CA GLY A 178 18.12 6.71 -1.47
C GLY A 178 16.94 7.10 -2.37
N LYS A 179 16.59 6.27 -3.35
CA LYS A 179 15.41 6.45 -4.20
C LYS A 179 14.19 5.77 -3.58
N VAL A 180 13.02 6.16 -4.08
CA VAL A 180 11.71 5.57 -3.76
C VAL A 180 11.24 4.78 -4.98
N PRO A 181 11.36 3.44 -4.98
CA PRO A 181 10.78 2.61 -6.04
C PRO A 181 9.25 2.70 -6.01
N VAL A 182 8.65 2.94 -7.18
CA VAL A 182 7.19 2.96 -7.38
C VAL A 182 6.85 1.84 -8.35
N VAL A 183 6.17 0.80 -7.88
CA VAL A 183 6.00 -0.47 -8.59
C VAL A 183 4.57 -0.66 -9.06
N ALA A 184 4.37 -0.78 -10.38
CA ALA A 184 3.11 -1.15 -11.00
C ALA A 184 2.93 -2.68 -11.01
N THR A 185 1.71 -3.15 -10.76
CA THR A 185 1.42 -4.57 -10.53
C THR A 185 0.98 -5.32 -11.78
N VAL A 186 1.88 -5.38 -12.74
CA VAL A 186 1.85 -6.31 -13.89
C VAL A 186 3.09 -7.19 -13.83
N ALA A 187 2.97 -8.44 -14.23
CA ALA A 187 4.09 -9.39 -14.16
C ALA A 187 4.04 -10.40 -15.32
N ARG A 188 5.18 -10.98 -15.69
CA ARG A 188 5.23 -12.11 -16.61
C ARG A 188 5.28 -13.43 -15.87
N GLY A 189 4.62 -14.42 -16.45
CA GLY A 189 4.75 -15.80 -16.06
C GLY A 189 5.94 -16.49 -16.74
N LEU A 190 6.31 -17.66 -16.22
CA LEU A 190 7.30 -18.55 -16.86
C LEU A 190 6.83 -19.05 -18.24
N ASP A 191 5.54 -19.00 -18.51
CA ASP A 191 4.90 -19.28 -19.81
C ASP A 191 5.02 -18.11 -20.81
N GLY A 192 5.63 -16.99 -20.39
CA GLY A 192 5.80 -15.78 -21.18
C GLY A 192 4.55 -14.90 -21.28
N GLN A 193 3.42 -15.30 -20.66
CA GLN A 193 2.20 -14.50 -20.64
C GLN A 193 2.34 -13.30 -19.70
N LEU A 194 1.68 -12.21 -20.05
CA LEU A 194 1.52 -11.04 -19.18
C LEU A 194 0.28 -11.24 -18.29
N TYR A 195 0.44 -10.98 -17.02
CA TYR A 195 -0.62 -11.09 -16.03
C TYR A 195 -0.91 -9.77 -15.33
N ASN A 196 -2.21 -9.52 -15.12
CA ASN A 196 -2.71 -8.51 -14.18
C ASN A 196 -2.62 -9.09 -12.76
N VAL A 197 -1.87 -8.44 -11.88
CA VAL A 197 -1.64 -8.94 -10.51
C VAL A 197 -2.35 -8.04 -9.50
N ASN A 198 -2.92 -8.66 -8.47
CA ASN A 198 -3.51 -7.91 -7.37
C ASN A 198 -2.43 -7.13 -6.60
N ALA A 199 -2.68 -5.83 -6.37
CA ALA A 199 -1.68 -4.95 -5.75
C ALA A 199 -1.47 -5.23 -4.26
N ASP A 200 -2.46 -5.77 -3.55
CA ASP A 200 -2.34 -6.09 -2.13
C ASP A 200 -1.39 -7.31 -1.97
N THR A 201 -1.59 -8.37 -2.79
CA THR A 201 -0.75 -9.57 -2.77
C THR A 201 0.66 -9.31 -3.30
N ALA A 202 0.80 -8.50 -4.35
CA ALA A 202 2.12 -8.08 -4.87
C ALA A 202 2.91 -7.27 -3.83
N ALA A 203 2.25 -6.36 -3.11
CA ALA A 203 2.89 -5.59 -2.05
C ALA A 203 3.34 -6.49 -0.89
N ALA A 204 2.54 -7.48 -0.52
CA ALA A 204 2.89 -8.45 0.51
C ALA A 204 4.11 -9.29 0.10
N ALA A 205 4.11 -9.84 -1.11
CA ALA A 205 5.23 -10.62 -1.65
C ALA A 205 6.53 -9.80 -1.70
N LEU A 206 6.44 -8.55 -2.17
CA LEU A 206 7.59 -7.65 -2.20
C LEU A 206 8.07 -7.29 -0.79
N ALA A 207 7.16 -7.03 0.17
CA ALA A 207 7.52 -6.72 1.54
C ALA A 207 8.31 -7.87 2.20
N VAL A 208 7.90 -9.11 1.95
CA VAL A 208 8.65 -10.30 2.41
C VAL A 208 10.02 -10.35 1.74
N ALA A 209 10.10 -10.21 0.42
CA ALA A 209 11.34 -10.36 -0.34
C ALA A 209 12.39 -9.28 0.00
N VAL A 210 11.98 -8.04 0.31
CA VAL A 210 12.91 -6.96 0.72
C VAL A 210 13.19 -6.95 2.22
N GLY A 211 12.64 -7.87 3.01
CA GLY A 211 12.76 -7.88 4.47
C GLY A 211 12.21 -6.61 5.11
N ALA A 212 11.01 -6.20 4.70
CA ALA A 212 10.40 -4.97 5.21
C ALA A 212 10.12 -5.05 6.72
N GLU A 213 10.34 -3.95 7.42
CA GLU A 213 9.94 -3.76 8.84
C GLU A 213 8.41 -3.67 8.97
N LYS A 214 7.74 -3.15 7.94
CA LYS A 214 6.29 -2.97 7.94
C LYS A 214 5.72 -3.00 6.51
N LEU A 215 4.57 -3.64 6.34
CA LEU A 215 3.68 -3.46 5.20
C LEU A 215 2.54 -2.52 5.61
N VAL A 216 2.24 -1.52 4.81
CA VAL A 216 1.06 -0.65 4.97
C VAL A 216 0.15 -0.79 3.77
N VAL A 217 -1.11 -1.11 3.98
CA VAL A 217 -2.14 -1.22 2.94
C VAL A 217 -3.13 -0.07 3.10
N LEU A 218 -3.08 0.92 2.21
CA LEU A 218 -4.07 1.99 2.16
C LEU A 218 -5.35 1.47 1.52
N THR A 219 -6.48 1.72 2.17
CA THR A 219 -7.81 1.26 1.77
C THR A 219 -8.85 2.38 1.89
N ASP A 220 -10.11 2.06 1.69
CA ASP A 220 -11.26 2.97 1.73
C ASP A 220 -12.17 2.74 2.95
N VAL A 221 -11.65 2.08 3.97
CA VAL A 221 -12.33 1.88 5.27
C VAL A 221 -11.35 2.16 6.41
N GLU A 222 -11.89 2.46 7.58
CA GLU A 222 -11.09 2.82 8.75
C GLU A 222 -10.17 1.70 9.25
N GLY A 223 -10.52 0.44 8.98
CA GLY A 223 -9.78 -0.75 9.41
C GLY A 223 -10.64 -2.00 9.33
N LEU A 224 -10.24 -3.04 10.05
CA LEU A 224 -11.00 -4.28 10.22
C LEU A 224 -12.05 -4.09 11.31
N TYR A 225 -13.31 -4.37 10.99
CA TYR A 225 -14.39 -4.40 11.96
C TYR A 225 -14.61 -5.85 12.44
N ALA A 226 -14.65 -6.05 13.75
CA ALA A 226 -14.77 -7.39 14.33
C ALA A 226 -16.12 -8.07 14.02
N ASP A 227 -17.18 -7.28 13.92
CA ASP A 227 -18.56 -7.79 13.77
C ASP A 227 -19.38 -6.85 12.87
N TRP A 228 -18.95 -6.63 11.64
CA TRP A 228 -19.68 -5.82 10.67
C TRP A 228 -20.87 -6.59 10.08
N PRO A 229 -22.09 -6.02 9.97
CA PRO A 229 -22.46 -4.62 10.28
C PRO A 229 -22.98 -4.39 11.71
N ALA A 230 -22.90 -5.36 12.61
CA ALA A 230 -23.46 -5.26 13.96
C ALA A 230 -22.67 -4.27 14.84
N SER A 231 -21.36 -4.10 14.59
CA SER A 231 -20.50 -3.12 15.25
C SER A 231 -19.65 -2.38 14.24
N ALA A 232 -19.43 -1.07 14.47
CA ALA A 232 -18.50 -0.22 13.75
C ALA A 232 -17.16 -0.05 14.53
N GLU A 233 -16.94 -0.86 15.57
CA GLU A 233 -15.69 -0.81 16.33
C GLU A 233 -14.55 -1.42 15.50
N VAL A 234 -13.50 -0.64 15.31
CA VAL A 234 -12.30 -1.06 14.57
C VAL A 234 -11.40 -1.87 15.50
N VAL A 235 -10.97 -3.03 15.04
CA VAL A 235 -9.96 -3.86 15.70
C VAL A 235 -8.61 -3.16 15.53
N SER A 236 -8.04 -2.64 16.61
CA SER A 236 -6.75 -1.94 16.56
C SER A 236 -5.57 -2.87 16.30
N GLU A 237 -5.61 -4.10 16.86
CA GLU A 237 -4.55 -5.12 16.69
C GLU A 237 -5.15 -6.51 16.65
N ILE A 238 -4.63 -7.37 15.76
CA ILE A 238 -5.02 -8.78 15.64
C ILE A 238 -3.78 -9.63 15.34
N ASP A 239 -3.63 -10.77 15.99
CA ASP A 239 -2.58 -11.72 15.66
C ASP A 239 -2.91 -12.55 14.41
N ALA A 240 -1.87 -13.17 13.82
CA ALA A 240 -1.99 -13.90 12.56
C ALA A 240 -2.95 -15.12 12.64
N ASP A 241 -3.04 -15.79 13.78
CA ASP A 241 -3.90 -16.97 13.91
C ASP A 241 -5.37 -16.56 14.10
N ALA A 242 -5.63 -15.54 14.91
CA ALA A 242 -6.96 -14.94 15.05
C ALA A 242 -7.47 -14.39 13.72
N LEU A 243 -6.58 -13.69 12.97
CA LEU A 243 -6.93 -13.22 11.64
C LEU A 243 -7.25 -14.36 10.67
N ALA A 244 -6.45 -15.43 10.66
CA ALA A 244 -6.69 -16.59 9.80
C ALA A 244 -8.05 -17.23 10.08
N ALA A 245 -8.48 -17.28 11.34
CA ALA A 245 -9.79 -17.79 11.72
C ALA A 245 -10.95 -16.87 11.27
N LEU A 246 -10.70 -15.55 11.20
CA LEU A 246 -11.70 -14.55 10.83
C LEU A 246 -11.87 -14.39 9.31
N LEU A 247 -10.83 -14.67 8.51
CA LEU A 247 -10.82 -14.47 7.05
C LEU A 247 -12.06 -15.00 6.31
N PRO A 248 -12.58 -16.22 6.60
CA PRO A 248 -13.74 -16.75 5.88
C PRO A 248 -15.03 -15.95 6.05
N SER A 249 -15.10 -15.10 7.07
CA SER A 249 -16.28 -14.27 7.37
C SER A 249 -16.18 -12.85 6.79
N LEU A 250 -15.01 -12.47 6.26
CA LEU A 250 -14.78 -11.11 5.76
C LEU A 250 -15.48 -10.88 4.41
N SER A 251 -15.87 -9.63 4.18
CA SER A 251 -16.40 -9.19 2.89
C SER A 251 -15.37 -9.34 1.77
N SER A 252 -15.85 -9.52 0.53
CA SER A 252 -15.01 -9.66 -0.67
C SER A 252 -14.05 -8.47 -0.91
N GLY A 253 -14.34 -7.30 -0.36
CA GLY A 253 -13.45 -6.13 -0.46
C GLY A 253 -12.35 -6.10 0.61
N MET A 254 -12.60 -6.66 1.80
CA MET A 254 -11.66 -6.68 2.92
C MET A 254 -10.78 -7.94 2.92
N ALA A 255 -11.34 -9.10 2.58
CA ALA A 255 -10.63 -10.38 2.61
C ALA A 255 -9.28 -10.35 1.87
N PRO A 256 -9.16 -9.86 0.61
CA PRO A 256 -7.87 -9.83 -0.08
C PRO A 256 -6.80 -8.98 0.63
N LYS A 257 -7.21 -7.89 1.29
CA LYS A 257 -6.29 -7.01 2.02
C LYS A 257 -5.76 -7.67 3.28
N MET A 258 -6.66 -8.33 4.03
CA MET A 258 -6.29 -9.05 5.24
C MET A 258 -5.50 -10.33 4.93
N GLU A 259 -5.81 -11.01 3.82
CA GLU A 259 -4.99 -12.11 3.28
C GLU A 259 -3.57 -11.65 2.97
N ALA A 260 -3.42 -10.50 2.32
CA ALA A 260 -2.11 -9.93 2.01
C ALA A 260 -1.33 -9.56 3.30
N CYS A 261 -1.99 -8.95 4.29
CA CYS A 261 -1.39 -8.67 5.59
C CYS A 261 -0.96 -9.96 6.31
N LEU A 262 -1.82 -10.98 6.32
CA LEU A 262 -1.52 -12.29 6.90
C LEU A 262 -0.33 -12.96 6.21
N ALA A 263 -0.31 -12.96 4.86
CA ALA A 263 0.78 -13.52 4.07
C ALA A 263 2.11 -12.81 4.35
N ALA A 264 2.10 -11.48 4.45
CA ALA A 264 3.28 -10.70 4.79
C ALA A 264 3.82 -11.06 6.19
N VAL A 265 2.96 -11.09 7.20
CA VAL A 265 3.36 -11.39 8.57
C VAL A 265 3.87 -12.83 8.70
N ARG A 266 3.19 -13.82 8.11
CA ARG A 266 3.65 -15.21 8.06
C ARG A 266 4.93 -15.39 7.25
N GLY A 267 5.17 -14.51 6.27
CA GLY A 267 6.41 -14.43 5.50
C GLY A 267 7.57 -13.75 6.22
N GLY A 268 7.37 -13.28 7.46
CA GLY A 268 8.42 -12.70 8.29
C GLY A 268 8.43 -11.17 8.39
N VAL A 269 7.46 -10.47 7.81
CA VAL A 269 7.28 -9.03 8.04
C VAL A 269 6.77 -8.83 9.47
N PRO A 270 7.46 -8.06 10.34
CA PRO A 270 7.09 -7.95 11.74
C PRO A 270 5.69 -7.37 11.99
N ARG A 271 5.20 -6.52 11.09
CA ARG A 271 3.88 -5.88 11.20
C ARG A 271 3.30 -5.58 9.83
N ALA A 272 2.00 -5.81 9.66
CA ALA A 272 1.24 -5.32 8.52
C ALA A 272 0.07 -4.47 9.01
N HIS A 273 -0.23 -3.38 8.32
CA HIS A 273 -1.27 -2.44 8.71
C HIS A 273 -2.24 -2.16 7.58
N VAL A 274 -3.52 -2.10 7.90
CA VAL A 274 -4.57 -1.59 7.02
C VAL A 274 -4.99 -0.21 7.53
N LEU A 275 -4.88 0.83 6.69
CA LEU A 275 -5.18 2.22 7.03
C LEU A 275 -6.21 2.83 6.09
N ASP A 276 -6.99 3.78 6.60
CA ASP A 276 -7.88 4.59 5.78
C ASP A 276 -7.09 5.60 4.93
N GLY A 277 -6.99 5.31 3.64
CA GLY A 277 -6.33 6.19 2.66
C GLY A 277 -7.15 7.43 2.28
N ARG A 278 -8.38 7.59 2.79
CA ARG A 278 -9.19 8.81 2.63
C ARG A 278 -8.84 9.87 3.68
N VAL A 279 -8.07 9.50 4.69
CA VAL A 279 -7.56 10.43 5.70
C VAL A 279 -6.20 10.94 5.24
N ALA A 280 -6.08 12.25 5.03
CA ALA A 280 -4.81 12.87 4.68
C ALA A 280 -3.76 12.61 5.77
N HIS A 281 -2.55 12.28 5.37
CA HIS A 281 -1.43 11.99 6.26
C HIS A 281 -1.62 10.79 7.20
N SER A 282 -2.50 9.84 6.84
CA SER A 282 -2.72 8.62 7.64
C SER A 282 -1.44 7.79 7.83
N LEU A 283 -0.51 7.81 6.86
CA LEU A 283 0.80 7.18 6.99
C LEU A 283 1.63 7.78 8.13
N LEU A 284 1.65 9.11 8.26
CA LEU A 284 2.42 9.78 9.31
C LEU A 284 1.77 9.59 10.67
N LEU A 285 0.44 9.63 10.74
CA LEU A 285 -0.30 9.37 11.98
C LEU A 285 0.00 7.98 12.51
N GLU A 286 0.00 6.95 11.65
CA GLU A 286 0.30 5.58 12.06
C GLU A 286 1.76 5.37 12.44
N LEU A 287 2.70 5.96 11.71
CA LEU A 287 4.11 5.66 11.89
C LEU A 287 4.78 6.48 12.99
N PHE A 288 4.25 7.66 13.33
CA PHE A 288 4.93 8.62 14.19
C PHE A 288 4.11 9.11 15.39
N THR A 289 2.97 8.47 15.67
CA THR A 289 2.17 8.79 16.87
C THR A 289 1.82 7.52 17.65
N ASP A 290 1.58 7.68 18.94
CA ASP A 290 1.14 6.59 19.82
C ASP A 290 -0.35 6.26 19.64
N ALA A 291 -1.10 7.15 18.98
CA ALA A 291 -2.56 7.00 18.81
C ALA A 291 -2.93 5.84 17.88
N GLY A 292 -2.04 5.49 16.92
CA GLY A 292 -2.29 4.47 15.92
C GLY A 292 -3.60 4.65 15.17
N VAL A 293 -3.65 4.34 13.91
CA VAL A 293 -4.90 4.36 13.12
C VAL A 293 -5.05 3.05 12.35
N GLY A 294 -6.31 2.61 12.16
CA GLY A 294 -6.57 1.38 11.41
C GLY A 294 -6.35 0.09 12.20
N THR A 295 -5.96 -0.98 11.51
CA THR A 295 -5.77 -2.31 12.09
C THR A 295 -4.37 -2.82 11.85
N MET A 296 -3.68 -3.18 12.92
CA MET A 296 -2.36 -3.81 12.89
C MET A 296 -2.48 -5.33 12.97
N VAL A 297 -1.80 -6.02 12.06
CA VAL A 297 -1.61 -7.47 12.08
C VAL A 297 -0.20 -7.77 12.58
N VAL A 298 -0.10 -8.64 13.59
CA VAL A 298 1.16 -9.04 14.25
C VAL A 298 1.35 -10.56 14.18
N PRO A 299 2.59 -11.07 14.33
CA PRO A 299 2.83 -12.50 14.51
C PRO A 299 2.08 -13.06 15.73
N SER A 300 1.70 -14.35 15.65
CA SER A 300 1.12 -15.09 16.78
C SER A 300 2.18 -15.48 17.82
#